data_10569a960ab9cc28081dd42ea7f6b448
#
_entry.id   10569a960ab9cc28081dd42ea7f6b448
#
_cell.length_a   1.000
_cell.length_b   1.000
_cell.length_c   1.000
_cell.angle_alpha   90.00
_cell.angle_beta   90.00
_cell.angle_gamma   90.00
#
_symmetry.space_group_name_H-M   'P 1'
#
loop_
_entity.id
_entity.type
_entity.pdbx_description
1 polymer ?
#
loop_
_entity_poly.entity_id
_entity_poly.type
_entity_poly.pdbx_seq_one_letter_code
_entity_poly.pdbx_strand_id
1 'polypeptide(L)'
;MSQNAGQQSLEIERKYDVAADLLLPQAGAFETGGLRAASPITYELSAIYFDTSDGDLARRGLALRVRHGGSDAGWHVKQRGEDGVRELFWPLSDAMPEGLRAELRERIGGAADAVAPIAELSTERTVVVLSDAAGAELVELADDRVEAFDRVTGIARAWREWEAELLPGAPATALDLVEPVLLDAGAAPSLSLAKIARATGRLVEAAQRSGASAERIAALEALDRADRDAGSARTENRTEGSPE
;
A
#
# COMPACT_ATOMS: atom_id res chain seq x y z
N MET A 1 7.90 25.15 18.40
CA MET A 1 7.87 23.71 18.19
C MET A 1 8.03 23.47 16.71
N SER A 2 9.03 22.71 16.29
CA SER A 2 9.51 22.65 14.90
C SER A 2 8.43 22.05 14.00
N GLN A 3 7.77 22.87 13.17
CA GLN A 3 6.85 22.43 12.10
C GLN A 3 7.58 21.65 10.98
N ASN A 4 8.85 21.35 11.17
CA ASN A 4 9.74 20.79 10.13
C ASN A 4 9.98 19.28 10.27
N ALA A 5 9.71 18.67 11.45
CA ALA A 5 9.88 17.23 11.65
C ALA A 5 8.61 16.48 11.24
N GLY A 6 8.75 15.37 10.54
CA GLY A 6 7.63 14.48 10.23
C GLY A 6 7.06 13.85 11.49
N GLN A 7 5.75 13.64 11.50
CA GLN A 7 5.09 12.85 12.53
C GLN A 7 5.45 11.37 12.31
N GLN A 8 5.98 10.71 13.33
CA GLN A 8 6.39 9.30 13.24
C GLN A 8 5.31 8.37 13.75
N SER A 9 5.08 7.27 13.03
CA SER A 9 4.26 6.13 13.44
C SER A 9 4.95 4.80 13.12
N LEU A 10 4.45 3.73 13.72
CA LEU A 10 4.80 2.34 13.40
C LEU A 10 3.51 1.63 12.99
N GLU A 11 3.45 1.16 11.75
CA GLU A 11 2.35 0.37 11.22
C GLU A 11 2.69 -1.11 11.31
N ILE A 12 1.77 -1.89 11.84
CA ILE A 12 1.84 -3.35 11.88
C ILE A 12 0.66 -3.86 11.07
N GLU A 13 0.93 -4.45 9.92
CA GLU A 13 -0.08 -4.83 8.93
C GLU A 13 0.18 -6.22 8.37
N ARG A 14 -0.90 -6.88 7.92
CA ARG A 14 -0.87 -8.07 7.06
C ARG A 14 -1.56 -7.74 5.75
N LYS A 15 -0.96 -8.17 4.64
CA LYS A 15 -1.48 -7.93 3.29
C LYS A 15 -1.88 -9.24 2.63
N TYR A 16 -2.97 -9.19 1.84
CA TYR A 16 -3.53 -10.34 1.18
C TYR A 16 -3.82 -10.01 -0.28
N ASP A 17 -3.43 -10.91 -1.18
CA ASP A 17 -3.87 -10.87 -2.56
C ASP A 17 -5.27 -11.49 -2.65
N VAL A 18 -6.17 -10.86 -3.40
CA VAL A 18 -7.55 -11.29 -3.53
C VAL A 18 -8.01 -11.27 -4.98
N ALA A 19 -8.92 -12.18 -5.34
CA ALA A 19 -9.55 -12.18 -6.65
C ALA A 19 -10.38 -10.90 -6.87
N ALA A 20 -10.51 -10.47 -8.13
CA ALA A 20 -11.17 -9.21 -8.47
C ALA A 20 -12.66 -9.16 -8.04
N ASP A 21 -13.32 -10.31 -7.99
CA ASP A 21 -14.75 -10.50 -7.64
C ASP A 21 -14.97 -10.97 -6.19
N LEU A 22 -13.89 -11.20 -5.42
CA LEU A 22 -14.02 -11.67 -4.03
C LEU A 22 -14.66 -10.55 -3.19
N LEU A 23 -15.69 -10.88 -2.44
CA LEU A 23 -16.35 -9.91 -1.54
C LEU A 23 -15.68 -9.90 -0.17
N LEU A 24 -15.57 -8.71 0.44
CA LEU A 24 -15.19 -8.60 1.84
C LEU A 24 -16.10 -9.46 2.71
N PRO A 25 -15.55 -10.12 3.74
CA PRO A 25 -16.35 -10.87 4.70
C PRO A 25 -17.45 -10.00 5.32
N GLN A 26 -18.63 -10.57 5.46
CA GLN A 26 -19.74 -9.89 6.13
C GLN A 26 -19.43 -9.68 7.61
N ALA A 27 -20.02 -8.65 8.23
CA ALA A 27 -19.80 -8.29 9.63
C ALA A 27 -19.90 -9.49 10.59
N GLY A 28 -20.89 -10.37 10.40
CA GLY A 28 -21.08 -11.57 11.23
C GLY A 28 -19.94 -12.58 11.19
N ALA A 29 -19.10 -12.58 10.14
CA ALA A 29 -17.94 -13.48 10.07
C ALA A 29 -16.88 -13.16 11.14
N PHE A 30 -16.77 -11.89 11.56
CA PHE A 30 -15.83 -11.45 12.59
C PHE A 30 -16.34 -11.68 14.02
N GLU A 31 -17.66 -11.85 14.20
CA GLU A 31 -18.27 -12.06 15.52
C GLU A 31 -17.79 -13.34 16.19
N THR A 32 -17.45 -14.37 15.43
CA THR A 32 -16.91 -15.64 15.94
C THR A 32 -15.58 -15.43 16.66
N GLY A 33 -14.77 -14.46 16.21
CA GLY A 33 -13.53 -14.00 16.86
C GLY A 33 -13.76 -12.97 17.96
N GLY A 34 -15.01 -12.62 18.29
CA GLY A 34 -15.36 -11.61 19.29
C GLY A 34 -15.20 -10.18 18.80
N LEU A 35 -15.07 -9.97 17.48
CA LEU A 35 -14.91 -8.65 16.87
C LEU A 35 -16.24 -8.14 16.31
N ARG A 36 -16.40 -6.83 16.32
CA ARG A 36 -17.54 -6.12 15.72
C ARG A 36 -17.04 -5.24 14.58
N ALA A 37 -17.64 -5.41 13.41
CA ALA A 37 -17.33 -4.60 12.24
C ALA A 37 -18.20 -3.33 12.20
N ALA A 38 -17.57 -2.19 12.00
CA ALA A 38 -18.26 -0.95 11.70
C ALA A 38 -18.82 -0.96 10.25
N SER A 39 -19.68 0.00 9.93
CA SER A 39 -20.14 0.18 8.55
C SER A 39 -18.96 0.54 7.64
N PRO A 40 -18.87 -0.04 6.44
CA PRO A 40 -17.82 0.29 5.49
C PRO A 40 -17.88 1.76 5.06
N ILE A 41 -16.70 2.36 4.85
CA ILE A 41 -16.54 3.70 4.28
C ILE A 41 -15.62 3.59 3.08
N THR A 42 -16.01 4.17 1.93
CA THR A 42 -15.20 4.15 0.71
C THR A 42 -14.55 5.50 0.45
N TYR A 43 -13.28 5.48 0.09
CA TYR A 43 -12.47 6.63 -0.27
C TYR A 43 -11.89 6.47 -1.67
N GLU A 44 -11.87 7.58 -2.42
CA GLU A 44 -11.06 7.70 -3.62
C GLU A 44 -9.71 8.30 -3.25
N LEU A 45 -8.64 7.55 -3.48
CA LEU A 45 -7.28 7.97 -3.17
C LEU A 45 -6.48 8.13 -4.45
N SER A 46 -5.66 9.18 -4.53
CA SER A 46 -4.64 9.29 -5.56
C SER A 46 -3.27 9.49 -4.92
N ALA A 47 -2.25 8.84 -5.44
CA ALA A 47 -0.90 8.94 -4.93
C ALA A 47 0.12 9.06 -6.06
N ILE A 48 1.12 9.92 -5.86
CA ILE A 48 2.31 9.99 -6.70
C ILE A 48 3.48 9.48 -5.86
N TYR A 49 4.20 8.51 -6.41
CA TYR A 49 5.42 7.97 -5.81
C TYR A 49 6.66 8.55 -6.46
N PHE A 50 7.69 8.70 -5.66
CA PHE A 50 8.94 9.35 -6.03
C PHE A 50 10.14 8.44 -5.74
N ASP A 51 11.14 8.50 -6.60
CA ASP A 51 12.47 7.92 -6.41
C ASP A 51 13.46 8.65 -7.33
N THR A 52 14.74 8.33 -7.26
CA THR A 52 15.71 8.68 -8.28
C THR A 52 15.61 7.70 -9.46
N SER A 53 16.17 8.09 -10.62
CA SER A 53 16.28 7.17 -11.78
C SER A 53 17.00 5.87 -11.42
N ASP A 54 17.94 5.94 -10.49
CA ASP A 54 18.71 4.79 -10.04
C ASP A 54 18.03 3.97 -8.94
N GLY A 55 16.89 4.44 -8.40
CA GLY A 55 16.14 3.76 -7.34
C GLY A 55 16.82 3.84 -5.97
N ASP A 56 17.37 5.01 -5.62
CA ASP A 56 18.11 5.19 -4.36
C ASP A 56 17.26 4.96 -3.12
N LEU A 57 15.98 5.33 -3.16
CA LEU A 57 15.04 5.08 -2.08
C LEU A 57 14.70 3.59 -2.00
N ALA A 58 14.33 2.97 -3.13
CA ALA A 58 13.97 1.56 -3.19
C ALA A 58 15.12 0.65 -2.72
N ARG A 59 16.38 0.97 -3.07
CA ARG A 59 17.56 0.21 -2.61
C ARG A 59 17.76 0.25 -1.09
N ARG A 60 17.20 1.26 -0.41
CA ARG A 60 17.24 1.41 1.06
C ARG A 60 15.95 0.96 1.74
N GLY A 61 15.04 0.33 1.00
CA GLY A 61 13.73 -0.09 1.52
C GLY A 61 12.82 1.07 1.87
N LEU A 62 13.02 2.22 1.23
CA LEU A 62 12.21 3.42 1.42
C LEU A 62 11.18 3.56 0.30
N ALA A 63 9.99 4.03 0.66
CA ALA A 63 8.97 4.46 -0.26
C ALA A 63 8.56 5.90 0.08
N LEU A 64 8.60 6.79 -0.90
CA LEU A 64 8.15 8.18 -0.77
C LEU A 64 6.93 8.40 -1.65
N ARG A 65 5.88 8.99 -1.07
CA ARG A 65 4.68 9.38 -1.82
C ARG A 65 4.07 10.68 -1.32
N VAL A 66 3.33 11.36 -2.16
CA VAL A 66 2.27 12.28 -1.77
C VAL A 66 0.94 11.63 -2.09
N ARG A 67 0.00 11.66 -1.13
CA ARG A 67 -1.35 11.08 -1.27
C ARG A 67 -2.41 12.16 -1.07
N HIS A 68 -3.43 12.11 -1.91
CA HIS A 68 -4.66 12.88 -1.80
C HIS A 68 -5.82 11.95 -1.49
N GLY A 69 -6.83 12.48 -0.81
CA GLY A 69 -7.99 11.71 -0.36
C GLY A 69 -7.71 10.92 0.93
N GLY A 70 -8.81 10.46 1.55
CA GLY A 70 -8.74 9.77 2.85
C GLY A 70 -8.45 10.68 4.03
N SER A 71 -8.29 10.07 5.20
CA SER A 71 -8.05 10.79 6.47
C SER A 71 -6.61 11.26 6.65
N ASP A 72 -5.66 10.70 5.91
CA ASP A 72 -4.22 10.91 6.02
C ASP A 72 -3.59 11.46 4.73
N ALA A 73 -4.31 12.35 4.03
CA ALA A 73 -3.78 13.05 2.87
C ALA A 73 -2.50 13.83 3.24
N GLY A 74 -1.40 13.59 2.49
CA GLY A 74 -0.11 14.19 2.81
C GLY A 74 1.09 13.49 2.18
N TRP A 75 2.26 13.88 2.64
CA TRP A 75 3.54 13.29 2.25
C TRP A 75 3.94 12.20 3.23
N HIS A 76 4.37 11.07 2.71
CA HIS A 76 4.70 9.88 3.48
C HIS A 76 6.06 9.34 3.06
N VAL A 77 6.92 9.06 4.03
CA VAL A 77 8.11 8.22 3.85
C VAL A 77 7.91 6.96 4.67
N LYS A 78 7.83 5.83 4.00
CA LYS A 78 7.69 4.52 4.65
C LYS A 78 9.00 3.75 4.55
N GLN A 79 9.40 3.12 5.64
CA GLN A 79 10.55 2.24 5.72
C GLN A 79 10.17 0.94 6.40
N ARG A 80 10.28 -0.17 5.69
CA ARG A 80 10.05 -1.49 6.26
C ARG A 80 11.21 -1.88 7.18
N GLY A 81 10.87 -2.30 8.38
CA GLY A 81 11.78 -2.89 9.37
C GLY A 81 11.34 -4.30 9.76
N GLU A 82 12.01 -4.90 10.72
CA GLU A 82 11.66 -6.21 11.28
C GLU A 82 10.35 -6.18 12.07
N ASP A 83 10.10 -5.06 12.78
CA ASP A 83 8.95 -4.89 13.67
C ASP A 83 7.71 -4.30 12.98
N GLY A 84 7.78 -4.01 11.67
CA GLY A 84 6.69 -3.35 10.93
C GLY A 84 7.20 -2.29 9.98
N VAL A 85 6.33 -1.37 9.58
CA VAL A 85 6.63 -0.26 8.69
C VAL A 85 6.70 1.04 9.49
N ARG A 86 7.88 1.65 9.55
CA ARG A 86 8.03 3.00 10.12
C ARG A 86 7.60 4.02 9.09
N GLU A 87 6.70 4.90 9.49
CA GLU A 87 6.23 5.98 8.64
C GLU A 87 6.59 7.33 9.24
N LEU A 88 7.00 8.25 8.35
CA LEU A 88 7.09 9.68 8.61
C LEU A 88 6.05 10.38 7.75
N PHE A 89 5.22 11.20 8.39
CA PHE A 89 4.12 11.91 7.77
C PHE A 89 4.30 13.42 7.88
N TRP A 90 4.00 14.13 6.78
CA TRP A 90 3.83 15.59 6.73
C TRP A 90 2.48 15.92 6.09
N PRO A 91 1.77 16.94 6.60
CA PRO A 91 0.52 17.39 5.99
C PRO A 91 0.65 17.72 4.51
N LEU A 92 -0.46 17.59 3.78
CA LEU A 92 -0.53 17.89 2.36
C LEU A 92 -0.07 19.33 2.07
N SER A 93 0.76 19.48 1.06
CA SER A 93 1.26 20.74 0.55
C SER A 93 1.58 20.61 -0.93
N ASP A 94 1.49 21.73 -1.68
CA ASP A 94 1.73 21.77 -3.14
C ASP A 94 3.18 21.42 -3.50
N ALA A 95 4.12 21.73 -2.61
CA ALA A 95 5.51 21.39 -2.77
C ALA A 95 5.97 20.46 -1.66
N MET A 96 6.98 19.65 -1.96
CA MET A 96 7.64 18.79 -0.97
C MET A 96 8.12 19.62 0.24
N PRO A 97 7.69 19.29 1.47
CA PRO A 97 8.10 20.02 2.68
C PRO A 97 9.61 20.06 2.88
N GLU A 98 10.13 21.17 3.42
CA GLU A 98 11.58 21.30 3.64
C GLU A 98 12.09 20.26 4.66
N GLY A 99 11.30 19.92 5.70
CA GLY A 99 11.65 18.86 6.63
C GLY A 99 11.77 17.48 5.96
N LEU A 100 10.92 17.20 4.98
CA LEU A 100 11.01 15.99 4.17
C LEU A 100 12.26 16.01 3.27
N ARG A 101 12.58 17.14 2.65
CA ARG A 101 13.83 17.29 1.85
C ARG A 101 15.09 17.06 2.71
N ALA A 102 15.09 17.57 3.94
CA ALA A 102 16.19 17.36 4.89
C ALA A 102 16.31 15.87 5.25
N GLU A 103 15.20 15.21 5.53
CA GLU A 103 15.15 13.77 5.81
C GLU A 103 15.69 12.92 4.63
N LEU A 104 15.31 13.27 3.40
CA LEU A 104 15.83 12.59 2.21
C LEU A 104 17.34 12.78 2.05
N ARG A 105 17.87 14.01 2.27
CA ARG A 105 19.32 14.27 2.21
C ARG A 105 20.08 13.49 3.28
N GLU A 106 19.51 13.32 4.47
CA GLU A 106 20.10 12.49 5.52
C GLU A 106 20.19 11.01 5.09
N ARG A 107 19.14 10.50 4.44
CA ARG A 107 19.04 9.09 4.07
C ARG A 107 19.80 8.71 2.79
N ILE A 108 19.78 9.57 1.77
CA ILE A 108 20.34 9.27 0.44
C ILE A 108 21.38 10.31 -0.04
N GLY A 109 21.75 11.26 0.82
CA GLY A 109 22.78 12.26 0.50
C GLY A 109 22.39 13.15 -0.67
N GLY A 110 23.35 13.46 -1.53
CA GLY A 110 23.15 14.33 -2.72
C GLY A 110 22.17 13.76 -3.75
N ALA A 111 21.88 12.46 -3.74
CA ALA A 111 20.88 11.85 -4.62
C ALA A 111 19.46 12.37 -4.35
N ALA A 112 19.20 12.96 -3.17
CA ALA A 112 17.92 13.56 -2.82
C ALA A 112 17.48 14.68 -3.79
N ASP A 113 18.40 15.38 -4.40
CA ASP A 113 18.10 16.46 -5.35
C ASP A 113 17.62 15.93 -6.72
N ALA A 114 17.82 14.65 -7.01
CA ALA A 114 17.37 13.95 -8.22
C ALA A 114 16.05 13.16 -8.05
N VAL A 115 15.42 13.25 -6.87
CA VAL A 115 14.14 12.58 -6.61
C VAL A 115 13.03 13.20 -7.45
N ALA A 116 12.34 12.37 -8.24
CA ALA A 116 11.31 12.75 -9.18
C ALA A 116 10.12 11.75 -9.16
N PRO A 117 8.95 12.12 -9.69
CA PRO A 117 7.82 11.20 -9.83
C PRO A 117 8.15 9.98 -10.70
N ILE A 118 7.90 8.77 -10.20
CA ILE A 118 8.15 7.51 -10.91
C ILE A 118 6.89 6.69 -11.17
N ALA A 119 5.85 6.86 -10.36
CA ALA A 119 4.59 6.14 -10.57
C ALA A 119 3.39 6.94 -10.03
N GLU A 120 2.23 6.69 -10.60
CA GLU A 120 0.93 7.20 -10.15
C GLU A 120 0.03 6.03 -9.78
N LEU A 121 -0.70 6.17 -8.68
CA LEU A 121 -1.70 5.20 -8.25
C LEU A 121 -3.03 5.90 -7.99
N SER A 122 -4.10 5.29 -8.52
CA SER A 122 -5.48 5.56 -8.12
C SER A 122 -5.99 4.35 -7.35
N THR A 123 -6.65 4.57 -6.21
CA THR A 123 -7.14 3.49 -5.36
C THR A 123 -8.55 3.81 -4.87
N GLU A 124 -9.50 2.94 -5.19
CA GLU A 124 -10.76 2.87 -4.47
C GLU A 124 -10.52 2.02 -3.23
N ARG A 125 -10.55 2.65 -2.06
CA ARG A 125 -10.32 2.00 -0.75
C ARG A 125 -11.61 1.92 0.03
N THR A 126 -12.08 0.71 0.36
CA THR A 126 -13.17 0.50 1.30
C THR A 126 -12.60 0.06 2.64
N VAL A 127 -12.88 0.80 3.69
CA VAL A 127 -12.37 0.57 5.05
C VAL A 127 -13.48 0.07 5.95
N VAL A 128 -13.17 -0.96 6.75
CA VAL A 128 -13.99 -1.48 7.84
C VAL A 128 -13.16 -1.47 9.12
N VAL A 129 -13.59 -0.73 10.15
CA VAL A 129 -12.95 -0.78 11.47
C VAL A 129 -13.53 -1.93 12.28
N LEU A 130 -12.65 -2.75 12.83
CA LEU A 130 -12.98 -3.87 13.70
C LEU A 130 -12.66 -3.52 15.15
N SER A 131 -13.64 -3.67 16.04
CA SER A 131 -13.52 -3.36 17.46
C SER A 131 -13.85 -4.58 18.33
N ASP A 132 -13.39 -4.59 19.57
CA ASP A 132 -13.75 -5.60 20.56
C ASP A 132 -15.18 -5.40 21.12
N ALA A 133 -15.57 -6.27 22.04
CA ALA A 133 -16.89 -6.20 22.69
C ALA A 133 -17.04 -4.94 23.58
N ALA A 134 -15.95 -4.33 24.04
CA ALA A 134 -15.95 -3.09 24.83
C ALA A 134 -15.99 -1.84 23.95
N GLY A 135 -15.84 -1.99 22.63
CA GLY A 135 -15.82 -0.89 21.67
C GLY A 135 -14.44 -0.28 21.42
N ALA A 136 -13.35 -0.92 21.90
CA ALA A 136 -12.01 -0.50 21.54
C ALA A 136 -11.71 -0.90 20.09
N GLU A 137 -11.32 0.07 19.27
CA GLU A 137 -10.95 -0.15 17.87
C GLU A 137 -9.59 -0.87 17.81
N LEU A 138 -9.51 -1.98 17.07
CA LEU A 138 -8.35 -2.87 17.07
C LEU A 138 -7.67 -2.96 15.71
N VAL A 139 -8.46 -3.11 14.64
CA VAL A 139 -7.92 -3.35 13.29
C VAL A 139 -8.69 -2.50 12.28
N GLU A 140 -7.96 -1.82 11.40
CA GLU A 140 -8.51 -1.31 10.16
C GLU A 140 -8.32 -2.37 9.07
N LEU A 141 -9.44 -2.83 8.50
CA LEU A 141 -9.46 -3.71 7.33
C LEU A 141 -9.76 -2.87 6.10
N ALA A 142 -8.81 -2.79 5.17
CA ALA A 142 -8.94 -2.07 3.92
C ALA A 142 -9.05 -3.06 2.75
N ASP A 143 -9.99 -2.79 1.83
CA ASP A 143 -10.13 -3.41 0.53
C ASP A 143 -9.73 -2.38 -0.53
N ASP A 144 -8.58 -2.59 -1.15
CA ASP A 144 -7.99 -1.68 -2.13
C ASP A 144 -8.13 -2.23 -3.54
N ARG A 145 -8.81 -1.48 -4.41
CA ARG A 145 -8.80 -1.65 -5.86
C ARG A 145 -7.82 -0.64 -6.45
N VAL A 146 -6.67 -1.12 -6.89
CA VAL A 146 -5.56 -0.26 -7.30
C VAL A 146 -5.40 -0.26 -8.81
N GLU A 147 -5.27 0.93 -9.38
CA GLU A 147 -4.77 1.18 -10.73
C GLU A 147 -3.46 1.96 -10.61
N ALA A 148 -2.42 1.46 -11.27
CA ALA A 148 -1.09 2.04 -11.22
C ALA A 148 -0.56 2.30 -12.62
N PHE A 149 0.18 3.40 -12.77
CA PHE A 149 0.90 3.74 -13.98
C PHE A 149 2.38 4.01 -13.64
N ASP A 150 3.26 3.18 -14.18
CA ASP A 150 4.70 3.37 -14.09
C ASP A 150 5.14 4.41 -15.12
N ARG A 151 5.52 5.59 -14.67
CA ARG A 151 5.94 6.71 -15.53
C ARG A 151 7.25 6.47 -16.24
N VAL A 152 8.09 5.56 -15.73
CA VAL A 152 9.40 5.25 -16.30
C VAL A 152 9.26 4.30 -17.49
N THR A 153 8.44 3.26 -17.35
CA THR A 153 8.25 2.24 -18.39
C THR A 153 7.02 2.45 -19.27
N GLY A 154 6.09 3.31 -18.82
CA GLY A 154 4.78 3.48 -19.49
C GLY A 154 3.82 2.31 -19.29
N ILE A 155 4.10 1.41 -18.35
CA ILE A 155 3.29 0.21 -18.11
C ILE A 155 2.20 0.50 -17.07
N ALA A 156 0.95 0.21 -17.44
CA ALA A 156 -0.17 0.19 -16.50
C ALA A 156 -0.30 -1.18 -15.82
N ARG A 157 -0.70 -1.18 -14.56
CA ARG A 157 -1.02 -2.37 -13.77
C ARG A 157 -2.30 -2.13 -12.99
N ALA A 158 -3.07 -3.19 -12.73
CA ALA A 158 -4.21 -3.10 -11.83
C ALA A 158 -4.31 -4.38 -10.99
N TRP A 159 -4.67 -4.22 -9.72
CA TRP A 159 -4.87 -5.33 -8.82
C TRP A 159 -5.85 -4.99 -7.71
N ARG A 160 -6.19 -5.98 -6.93
CA ARG A 160 -6.95 -5.82 -5.70
C ARG A 160 -6.21 -6.49 -4.56
N GLU A 161 -6.19 -5.86 -3.40
CA GLU A 161 -5.56 -6.40 -2.20
C GLU A 161 -6.37 -6.02 -0.96
N TRP A 162 -6.30 -6.85 0.07
CA TRP A 162 -6.76 -6.48 1.39
C TRP A 162 -5.59 -6.22 2.31
N GLU A 163 -5.74 -5.23 3.20
CA GLU A 163 -4.78 -4.89 4.25
C GLU A 163 -5.50 -4.94 5.59
N ALA A 164 -4.93 -5.65 6.56
CA ALA A 164 -5.37 -5.61 7.94
C ALA A 164 -4.27 -4.92 8.75
N GLU A 165 -4.54 -3.72 9.26
CA GLU A 165 -3.59 -2.90 10.00
C GLU A 165 -4.03 -2.71 11.44
N LEU A 166 -3.09 -2.85 12.39
CA LEU A 166 -3.36 -2.58 13.81
C LEU A 166 -3.58 -1.10 14.03
N LEU A 167 -4.67 -0.76 14.71
CA LEU A 167 -4.91 0.58 15.19
C LEU A 167 -4.07 0.90 16.43
N PRO A 168 -3.78 2.18 16.70
CA PRO A 168 -2.92 2.58 17.82
C PRO A 168 -3.38 2.02 19.16
N GLY A 169 -2.47 1.31 19.84
CA GLY A 169 -2.76 0.69 21.15
C GLY A 169 -3.38 -0.71 21.09
N ALA A 170 -3.72 -1.20 19.89
CA ALA A 170 -4.23 -2.56 19.74
C ALA A 170 -3.12 -3.60 19.97
N PRO A 171 -3.45 -4.74 20.60
CA PRO A 171 -2.50 -5.83 20.75
C PRO A 171 -2.25 -6.54 19.40
N ALA A 172 -1.00 -6.97 19.15
CA ALA A 172 -0.62 -7.66 17.92
C ALA A 172 -1.49 -8.91 17.63
N THR A 173 -1.99 -9.57 18.67
CA THR A 173 -2.90 -10.72 18.59
C THR A 173 -4.24 -10.40 17.92
N ALA A 174 -4.62 -9.12 17.78
CA ALA A 174 -5.84 -8.74 17.07
C ALA A 174 -5.80 -9.17 15.59
N LEU A 175 -4.63 -9.13 14.95
CA LEU A 175 -4.47 -9.63 13.58
C LEU A 175 -4.67 -11.15 13.48
N ASP A 176 -4.35 -11.91 14.55
CA ASP A 176 -4.54 -13.37 14.58
C ASP A 176 -6.03 -13.75 14.66
N LEU A 177 -6.88 -12.83 15.12
CA LEU A 177 -8.35 -13.03 15.10
C LEU A 177 -8.95 -12.74 13.72
N VAL A 178 -8.34 -11.84 12.97
CA VAL A 178 -8.84 -11.41 11.65
C VAL A 178 -8.37 -12.34 10.53
N GLU A 179 -7.11 -12.76 10.55
CA GLU A 179 -6.50 -13.54 9.46
C GLU A 179 -7.28 -14.81 9.07
N PRO A 180 -7.74 -15.66 10.00
CA PRO A 180 -8.51 -16.85 9.62
C PRO A 180 -9.78 -16.52 8.82
N VAL A 181 -10.46 -15.41 9.18
CA VAL A 181 -11.68 -14.96 8.48
C VAL A 181 -11.38 -14.56 7.05
N LEU A 182 -10.25 -13.88 6.83
CA LEU A 182 -9.82 -13.45 5.49
C LEU A 182 -9.39 -14.66 4.63
N LEU A 183 -8.63 -15.60 5.21
CA LEU A 183 -8.20 -16.81 4.51
C LEU A 183 -9.38 -17.72 4.16
N ASP A 184 -10.33 -17.91 5.07
CA ASP A 184 -11.55 -18.71 4.84
C ASP A 184 -12.44 -18.07 3.74
N ALA A 185 -12.41 -16.74 3.61
CA ALA A 185 -13.09 -16.03 2.52
C ALA A 185 -12.41 -16.22 1.16
N GLY A 186 -11.15 -16.71 1.12
CA GLY A 186 -10.42 -16.97 -0.11
C GLY A 186 -9.25 -15.99 -0.38
N ALA A 187 -8.91 -15.13 0.58
CA ALA A 187 -7.71 -14.30 0.49
C ALA A 187 -6.44 -15.17 0.65
N ALA A 188 -5.35 -14.79 0.01
CA ALA A 188 -4.05 -15.42 0.18
C ALA A 188 -3.02 -14.41 0.70
N PRO A 189 -2.08 -14.79 1.60
CA PRO A 189 -1.02 -13.88 2.03
C PRO A 189 -0.30 -13.27 0.83
N SER A 190 -0.17 -11.94 0.80
CA SER A 190 0.35 -11.26 -0.38
C SER A 190 1.83 -11.57 -0.62
N LEU A 191 2.17 -11.76 -1.88
CA LEU A 191 3.55 -11.85 -2.34
C LEU A 191 4.22 -10.47 -2.36
N SER A 192 3.43 -9.38 -2.39
CA SER A 192 3.90 -8.00 -2.44
C SER A 192 3.85 -7.35 -1.06
N LEU A 193 4.98 -6.81 -0.64
CA LEU A 193 5.10 -6.09 0.64
C LEU A 193 4.99 -4.56 0.48
N ALA A 194 5.00 -4.03 -0.76
CA ALA A 194 4.95 -2.60 -1.01
C ALA A 194 4.26 -2.30 -2.35
N LYS A 195 3.21 -1.47 -2.31
CA LYS A 195 2.46 -1.04 -3.51
C LYS A 195 3.37 -0.48 -4.60
N ILE A 196 4.39 0.32 -4.24
CA ILE A 196 5.30 0.91 -5.22
C ILE A 196 6.13 -0.13 -5.97
N ALA A 197 6.61 -1.16 -5.30
CA ALA A 197 7.38 -2.23 -5.95
C ALA A 197 6.50 -3.05 -6.92
N ARG A 198 5.21 -3.24 -6.56
CA ARG A 198 4.20 -3.86 -7.43
C ARG A 198 3.87 -2.96 -8.62
N ALA A 199 3.58 -1.68 -8.38
CA ALA A 199 3.26 -0.69 -9.41
C ALA A 199 4.36 -0.53 -10.47
N THR A 200 5.64 -0.62 -10.07
CA THR A 200 6.79 -0.46 -10.96
C THR A 200 7.37 -1.78 -11.48
N GLY A 201 6.73 -2.94 -11.16
CA GLY A 201 7.22 -4.26 -11.59
C GLY A 201 8.56 -4.68 -10.99
N ARG A 202 8.99 -4.06 -9.89
CA ARG A 202 10.30 -4.31 -9.27
C ARG A 202 10.30 -5.45 -8.24
N LEU A 203 9.17 -6.17 -8.08
CA LEU A 203 9.06 -7.28 -7.11
C LEU A 203 10.02 -8.42 -7.42
N VAL A 204 10.13 -8.80 -8.71
CA VAL A 204 11.01 -9.89 -9.17
C VAL A 204 12.48 -9.54 -8.91
N GLU A 205 12.91 -8.33 -9.32
CA GLU A 205 14.27 -7.86 -9.09
C GLU A 205 14.62 -7.80 -7.60
N ALA A 206 13.70 -7.31 -6.76
CA ALA A 206 13.89 -7.27 -5.32
C ALA A 206 14.03 -8.67 -4.71
N ALA A 207 13.22 -9.63 -5.16
CA ALA A 207 13.28 -11.02 -4.73
C ALA A 207 14.60 -11.70 -5.15
N GLN A 208 15.05 -11.47 -6.39
CA GLN A 208 16.33 -11.99 -6.88
C GLN A 208 17.51 -11.45 -6.06
N ARG A 209 17.53 -10.15 -5.76
CA ARG A 209 18.57 -9.53 -4.93
C ARG A 209 18.60 -10.07 -3.49
N SER A 210 17.44 -10.45 -2.95
CA SER A 210 17.34 -11.06 -1.61
C SER A 210 17.60 -12.57 -1.59
N GLY A 211 17.90 -13.20 -2.74
CA GLY A 211 18.14 -14.64 -2.83
C GLY A 211 16.89 -15.50 -2.67
N ALA A 212 15.73 -15.01 -3.11
CA ALA A 212 14.48 -15.76 -3.05
C ALA A 212 14.54 -17.05 -3.88
N SER A 213 13.74 -18.05 -3.50
CA SER A 213 13.64 -19.31 -4.24
C SER A 213 13.11 -19.11 -5.66
N ALA A 214 13.46 -20.02 -6.58
CA ALA A 214 12.95 -20.00 -7.95
C ALA A 214 11.41 -20.06 -8.00
N GLU A 215 10.79 -20.80 -7.09
CA GLU A 215 9.34 -20.89 -6.96
C GLU A 215 8.73 -19.53 -6.62
N ARG A 216 9.30 -18.79 -5.64
CA ARG A 216 8.85 -17.45 -5.29
C ARG A 216 9.04 -16.47 -6.44
N ILE A 217 10.16 -16.54 -7.16
CA ILE A 217 10.41 -15.68 -8.32
C ILE A 217 9.36 -15.95 -9.40
N ALA A 218 9.09 -17.23 -9.72
CA ALA A 218 8.05 -17.59 -10.71
C ALA A 218 6.65 -17.12 -10.31
N ALA A 219 6.31 -17.19 -9.02
CA ALA A 219 5.04 -16.66 -8.51
C ALA A 219 4.94 -15.14 -8.66
N LEU A 220 6.01 -14.40 -8.39
CA LEU A 220 6.06 -12.94 -8.58
C LEU A 220 5.99 -12.54 -10.06
N GLU A 221 6.62 -13.30 -10.96
CA GLU A 221 6.50 -13.10 -12.41
C GLU A 221 5.06 -13.33 -12.91
N ALA A 222 4.38 -14.35 -12.36
CA ALA A 222 2.98 -14.61 -12.68
C ALA A 222 2.07 -13.49 -12.18
N LEU A 223 2.32 -13.00 -10.95
CA LEU A 223 1.61 -11.86 -10.38
C LEU A 223 1.78 -10.60 -11.25
N ASP A 224 3.01 -10.24 -11.63
CA ASP A 224 3.28 -9.06 -12.47
C ASP A 224 2.61 -9.16 -13.84
N ARG A 225 2.56 -10.37 -14.44
CA ARG A 225 1.82 -10.57 -15.70
C ARG A 225 0.32 -10.33 -15.51
N ALA A 226 -0.29 -10.91 -14.49
CA ALA A 226 -1.71 -10.74 -14.20
C ALA A 226 -2.07 -9.27 -13.96
N ASP A 227 -1.25 -8.54 -13.19
CA ASP A 227 -1.46 -7.12 -12.92
C ASP A 227 -1.37 -6.26 -14.19
N ARG A 228 -0.45 -6.56 -15.11
CA ARG A 228 -0.33 -5.88 -16.41
C ARG A 228 -1.51 -6.18 -17.33
N ASP A 229 -1.95 -7.42 -17.41
CA ASP A 229 -3.09 -7.82 -18.22
C ASP A 229 -4.36 -7.09 -17.74
N ALA A 230 -4.56 -7.01 -16.40
CA ALA A 230 -5.66 -6.28 -15.79
C ALA A 230 -5.56 -4.76 -16.03
N GLY A 231 -4.35 -4.18 -15.99
CA GLY A 231 -4.10 -2.75 -16.26
C GLY A 231 -4.40 -2.39 -17.71
N SER A 232 -3.98 -3.22 -18.65
CA SER A 232 -4.23 -3.01 -20.09
C SER A 232 -5.72 -3.04 -20.42
N ALA A 233 -6.47 -4.01 -19.89
CA ALA A 233 -7.91 -4.13 -20.11
C ALA A 233 -8.69 -2.90 -19.60
N ARG A 234 -8.25 -2.28 -18.49
CA ARG A 234 -8.89 -1.07 -17.97
C ARG A 234 -8.57 0.17 -18.79
N THR A 235 -7.39 0.26 -19.37
CA THR A 235 -7.00 1.37 -20.24
C THR A 235 -7.82 1.35 -21.54
N GLU A 236 -8.04 0.19 -22.13
CA GLU A 236 -8.85 0.01 -23.34
C GLU A 236 -10.32 0.41 -23.10
N ASN A 237 -10.93 -0.02 -21.99
CA ASN A 237 -12.31 0.35 -21.63
C ASN A 237 -12.49 1.86 -21.41
N ARG A 238 -11.47 2.58 -20.94
CA ARG A 238 -11.52 4.04 -20.77
C ARG A 238 -11.49 4.80 -22.10
N THR A 239 -10.75 4.28 -23.08
CA THR A 239 -10.67 4.88 -24.43
C THR A 239 -11.93 4.66 -25.25
N GLU A 240 -12.64 3.56 -25.06
CA GLU A 240 -13.89 3.25 -25.76
C GLU A 240 -15.12 3.94 -25.15
N GLY A 241 -15.06 4.35 -23.90
CA GLY A 241 -16.17 4.96 -23.15
C GLY A 241 -16.22 6.49 -23.18
N SER A 242 -15.33 7.20 -23.89
CA SER A 242 -15.39 8.65 -24.06
C SER A 242 -16.26 8.99 -25.28
N PRO A 243 -17.50 9.49 -25.11
CA PRO A 243 -18.28 10.01 -26.24
C PRO A 243 -17.62 11.28 -26.78
N GLU A 244 -17.51 11.37 -28.09
CA GLU A 244 -17.16 12.59 -28.84
C GLU A 244 -18.14 13.75 -28.59
#